data_a60e37245325a1c1833ddd5fa4101c74
#
_entry.id   a60e37245325a1c1833ddd5fa4101c74
#
_cell.length_a   1.000
_cell.length_b   1.000
_cell.length_c   1.000
_cell.angle_alpha   90.00
_cell.angle_beta   90.00
_cell.angle_gamma   90.00
#
_symmetry.space_group_name_H-M   'P 1'
#
loop_
_entity.id
_entity.type
_entity.pdbx_description
1 polymer ?
#
loop_
_entity_poly.entity_id
_entity_poly.type
_entity_poly.pdbx_seq_one_letter_code
_entity_poly.pdbx_strand_id
1 'polypeptide(L)'
;MHKMIVYFDPVDKVLYNDENNQASRAFFSGTGNRIVGEKTDSRIIFHIDVNSAFLSWSAVKRLQEDPDSVDLRTIPSVVGGDPTTRHGIVTAKSLPAKRYGIRTADTIASAMNRCPGLVVIPSDFTIYREYSHRFLEILRSYTGEVEQASIDEAYMDATTLCIKAVETEAGKTGSGRFPPQESPALDHPGPVSPVREAAIQLAASIREKIRTQLGFTVNVGISSNRLLAKMASDFEKPDRTHTLFPEEVPAKLWPLPIGDLYGCGKRTAERLRSLGIRTIGDAAHTPVRVLTDHLGDKAGKYIYNSSRGIGRATVISVREDAKSYSNEYTTSSDITADTYEAEYLPLLRHLCDKVAGRLQRDGVYGKTVFVTVKTDDFRRRSAQRRLTDPSNNAQILYQAAAVLSDKLLLGEKGLFTEGAGVRLVGAGVSDLDDGSFRQVSLFDLLEEDPAENRDEKNPEAEDPAENRDWKNPETEDPAEKQDGKDPEAEAPVVKGQSKDQESEDPDAVKSRERTVRLQAMEAAINRRYGTGTVYRGSVETGSSSEKRKQDSADI
;
A
#
# COMPACT_ATOMS: atom_id res chain seq x y z
N MET A 1 -21.31 -11.08 1.47
CA MET A 1 -20.27 -10.60 2.44
C MET A 1 -18.95 -10.47 1.69
N HIS A 2 -18.51 -9.26 1.46
CA HIS A 2 -17.40 -8.95 0.56
C HIS A 2 -16.12 -8.82 1.38
N LYS A 3 -15.18 -9.71 1.18
CA LYS A 3 -13.84 -9.61 1.79
C LYS A 3 -12.88 -8.88 0.87
N MET A 4 -12.51 -7.68 1.27
CA MET A 4 -11.42 -6.92 0.69
C MET A 4 -10.13 -7.37 1.37
N ILE A 5 -9.29 -8.13 0.67
CA ILE A 5 -7.92 -8.38 1.10
C ILE A 5 -7.08 -7.25 0.51
N VAL A 6 -6.74 -6.29 1.36
CA VAL A 6 -5.76 -5.26 1.02
C VAL A 6 -4.38 -5.86 1.27
N TYR A 7 -3.69 -6.27 0.22
CA TYR A 7 -2.26 -6.56 0.31
C TYR A 7 -1.52 -5.23 0.35
N PHE A 8 -0.97 -4.91 1.50
CA PHE A 8 0.12 -3.95 1.59
C PHE A 8 1.38 -4.67 1.14
N ASP A 9 1.99 -4.20 0.06
CA ASP A 9 3.31 -4.65 -0.35
C ASP A 9 4.35 -4.07 0.66
N PRO A 10 5.09 -4.90 1.41
CA PRO A 10 6.01 -4.42 2.44
C PRO A 10 7.35 -3.93 1.89
N VAL A 11 7.43 -3.62 0.61
CA VAL A 11 8.70 -3.20 -0.01
C VAL A 11 8.61 -1.77 -0.51
N ASP A 12 8.78 -0.82 0.42
CA ASP A 12 9.15 0.55 0.06
C ASP A 12 10.42 0.57 -0.78
N LYS A 13 10.29 1.00 -2.03
CA LYS A 13 11.45 1.34 -2.86
C LYS A 13 12.09 2.60 -2.30
N VAL A 14 13.00 2.46 -1.37
CA VAL A 14 13.91 3.53 -0.99
C VAL A 14 14.84 3.78 -2.17
N LEU A 15 14.58 4.83 -2.94
CA LEU A 15 15.56 5.41 -3.84
C LEU A 15 16.62 6.09 -2.96
N TYR A 16 17.76 5.45 -2.82
CA TYR A 16 18.93 6.06 -2.21
C TYR A 16 19.49 7.10 -3.20
N ASN A 17 19.36 8.37 -2.86
CA ASN A 17 20.17 9.41 -3.46
C ASN A 17 21.58 9.30 -2.88
N ASP A 18 22.58 9.25 -3.76
CA ASP A 18 24.00 9.02 -3.46
C ASP A 18 24.69 10.20 -2.74
N GLU A 19 23.95 11.23 -2.33
CA GLU A 19 24.53 12.45 -1.75
C GLU A 19 24.97 12.35 -0.28
N ASN A 20 24.70 11.22 0.42
CA ASN A 20 25.11 11.05 1.82
C ASN A 20 26.42 10.24 2.02
N ASN A 21 27.22 10.03 0.97
CA ASN A 21 28.46 9.25 1.08
C ASN A 21 29.69 10.05 1.49
N GLN A 22 29.55 11.32 1.86
CA GLN A 22 30.68 12.12 2.39
C GLN A 22 30.81 12.10 3.92
N ALA A 23 29.80 11.65 4.67
CA ALA A 23 29.87 11.61 6.14
C ALA A 23 30.63 10.40 6.72
N SER A 24 30.89 9.36 5.92
CA SER A 24 31.51 8.11 6.42
C SER A 24 33.06 8.09 6.34
N ARG A 25 33.72 9.12 5.82
CA ARG A 25 35.18 9.17 5.71
C ARG A 25 35.91 9.94 6.83
N ALA A 26 35.20 10.50 7.80
CA ALA A 26 35.80 11.32 8.86
C ALA A 26 36.05 10.59 10.19
N PHE A 27 35.92 9.28 10.27
CA PHE A 27 35.97 8.55 11.56
C PHE A 27 37.31 7.84 11.88
N PHE A 28 38.36 8.02 11.08
CA PHE A 28 39.69 7.49 11.41
C PHE A 28 40.81 8.47 11.04
N SER A 29 41.02 9.48 11.86
CA SER A 29 42.36 10.03 12.12
C SER A 29 42.27 10.89 13.41
N GLY A 30 42.94 10.40 14.45
CA GLY A 30 43.11 11.15 15.69
C GLY A 30 44.03 12.33 15.50
N THR A 31 43.62 13.48 15.99
CA THR A 31 44.37 14.47 16.78
C THR A 31 43.40 15.62 17.07
N GLY A 32 43.44 16.09 18.31
CA GLY A 32 42.46 16.97 18.90
C GLY A 32 42.27 18.33 18.20
N ASN A 33 41.01 18.64 18.02
CA ASN A 33 40.50 20.01 18.14
C ASN A 33 39.02 19.95 18.52
N ARG A 34 38.65 20.63 19.57
CA ARG A 34 37.27 20.79 20.03
C ARG A 34 36.49 21.51 18.94
N ILE A 35 35.72 20.73 18.13
CA ILE A 35 34.67 21.26 17.29
C ILE A 35 33.37 21.00 18.04
N VAL A 36 32.57 22.06 18.18
CA VAL A 36 31.21 22.03 18.73
C VAL A 36 30.46 20.90 18.10
N GLY A 37 30.23 19.80 18.87
CA GLY A 37 29.58 18.60 18.40
C GLY A 37 28.12 18.89 18.06
N GLU A 38 27.76 18.69 16.81
CA GLU A 38 26.36 18.49 16.43
C GLU A 38 25.75 17.39 17.29
N LYS A 39 24.68 17.77 17.99
CA LYS A 39 23.84 16.85 18.80
C LYS A 39 23.10 15.86 17.88
N THR A 40 23.76 14.82 17.41
CA THR A 40 23.12 13.73 16.68
C THR A 40 22.47 12.67 17.58
N ASP A 41 22.40 12.91 18.89
CA ASP A 41 22.07 11.87 19.88
C ASP A 41 20.75 12.10 20.62
N SER A 42 19.72 12.63 19.97
CA SER A 42 18.54 12.98 20.74
C SER A 42 17.17 12.71 20.10
N ARG A 43 17.07 11.91 19.06
CA ARG A 43 15.74 11.54 18.58
C ARG A 43 15.13 10.44 19.47
N ILE A 44 13.86 10.63 19.77
CA ILE A 44 13.04 9.66 20.50
C ILE A 44 11.89 9.24 19.59
N ILE A 45 12.03 8.08 18.99
CA ILE A 45 11.04 7.50 18.09
C ILE A 45 10.32 6.36 18.80
N PHE A 46 9.00 6.43 18.86
CA PHE A 46 8.15 5.36 19.33
C PHE A 46 7.65 4.52 18.14
N HIS A 47 7.57 3.22 18.33
CA HIS A 47 6.73 2.33 17.55
C HIS A 47 5.64 1.77 18.47
N ILE A 48 4.38 2.03 18.14
CA ILE A 48 3.21 1.63 18.91
C ILE A 48 2.45 0.56 18.11
N ASP A 49 2.21 -0.60 18.74
CA ASP A 49 1.64 -1.80 18.11
C ASP A 49 0.48 -2.34 18.94
N VAL A 50 -0.70 -2.48 18.35
CA VAL A 50 -1.90 -2.96 19.05
C VAL A 50 -1.83 -4.47 19.26
N ASN A 51 -1.95 -4.91 20.50
CA ASN A 51 -1.86 -6.32 20.85
C ASN A 51 -3.03 -7.14 20.29
N SER A 52 -2.75 -8.05 19.34
CA SER A 52 -3.76 -8.90 18.67
C SER A 52 -4.95 -8.08 18.15
N ALA A 53 -4.69 -7.02 17.43
CA ALA A 53 -5.61 -5.95 17.06
C ALA A 53 -7.03 -6.41 16.70
N PHE A 54 -7.19 -7.22 15.65
CA PHE A 54 -8.52 -7.64 15.19
C PHE A 54 -9.31 -8.39 16.25
N LEU A 55 -8.65 -9.27 17.04
CA LEU A 55 -9.31 -9.98 18.11
C LEU A 55 -9.66 -9.05 19.27
N SER A 56 -8.72 -8.17 19.66
CA SER A 56 -8.93 -7.22 20.76
C SER A 56 -10.08 -6.24 20.43
N TRP A 57 -10.12 -5.72 19.21
CA TRP A 57 -11.19 -4.84 18.77
C TRP A 57 -12.55 -5.55 18.72
N SER A 58 -12.60 -6.78 18.19
CA SER A 58 -13.82 -7.58 18.21
C SER A 58 -14.28 -7.91 19.64
N ALA A 59 -13.34 -8.19 20.55
CA ALA A 59 -13.66 -8.45 21.96
C ALA A 59 -14.24 -7.20 22.64
N VAL A 60 -13.60 -6.05 22.44
CA VAL A 60 -14.10 -4.77 23.02
C VAL A 60 -15.47 -4.45 22.50
N LYS A 61 -15.71 -4.55 21.19
CA LYS A 61 -17.02 -4.29 20.58
C LYS A 61 -18.09 -5.20 21.16
N ARG A 62 -17.81 -6.51 21.26
CA ARG A 62 -18.74 -7.49 21.84
C ARG A 62 -19.11 -7.15 23.29
N LEU A 63 -18.12 -6.79 24.13
CA LEU A 63 -18.36 -6.43 25.52
C LEU A 63 -19.12 -5.09 25.67
N GLN A 64 -19.01 -4.18 24.71
CA GLN A 64 -19.81 -2.96 24.67
C GLN A 64 -21.27 -3.23 24.32
N GLU A 65 -21.52 -4.18 23.42
CA GLU A 65 -22.87 -4.60 23.02
C GLU A 65 -23.55 -5.49 24.05
N ASP A 66 -22.78 -6.36 24.70
CA ASP A 66 -23.24 -7.29 25.74
C ASP A 66 -22.14 -7.43 26.81
N PRO A 67 -22.23 -6.64 27.91
CA PRO A 67 -21.25 -6.67 29.00
C PRO A 67 -21.12 -8.02 29.72
N ASP A 68 -22.13 -8.87 29.65
CA ASP A 68 -22.14 -10.20 30.27
C ASP A 68 -21.51 -11.27 29.39
N SER A 69 -21.17 -10.94 28.14
CA SER A 69 -20.53 -11.88 27.23
C SER A 69 -19.10 -12.21 27.64
N VAL A 70 -18.66 -13.42 27.31
CA VAL A 70 -17.29 -13.87 27.60
C VAL A 70 -16.27 -13.05 26.77
N ASP A 71 -15.28 -12.49 27.45
CA ASP A 71 -14.19 -11.80 26.77
C ASP A 71 -13.36 -12.77 25.91
N LEU A 72 -13.39 -12.56 24.60
CA LEU A 72 -12.70 -13.40 23.63
C LEU A 72 -11.19 -13.48 23.85
N ARG A 73 -10.59 -12.50 24.53
CA ARG A 73 -9.15 -12.46 24.84
C ARG A 73 -8.75 -13.45 25.91
N THR A 74 -9.70 -13.88 26.77
CA THR A 74 -9.47 -14.78 27.91
C THR A 74 -9.67 -16.27 27.59
N ILE A 75 -10.27 -16.58 26.47
CA ILE A 75 -10.56 -17.95 26.01
C ILE A 75 -9.82 -18.28 24.70
N PRO A 76 -9.66 -19.56 24.34
CA PRO A 76 -9.15 -19.93 23.00
C PRO A 76 -10.08 -19.42 21.91
N SER A 77 -9.67 -18.37 21.23
CA SER A 77 -10.47 -17.69 20.20
C SER A 77 -9.60 -17.20 19.05
N VAL A 78 -10.17 -17.10 17.86
CA VAL A 78 -9.53 -16.55 16.66
C VAL A 78 -10.51 -15.69 15.87
N VAL A 79 -9.99 -14.71 15.16
CA VAL A 79 -10.67 -14.05 14.06
C VAL A 79 -10.30 -14.78 12.79
N GLY A 80 -11.28 -15.15 11.98
CA GLY A 80 -11.00 -15.85 10.73
C GLY A 80 -12.19 -15.91 9.80
N GLY A 81 -11.97 -16.45 8.62
CA GLY A 81 -13.03 -16.70 7.65
C GLY A 81 -13.85 -17.93 7.97
N ASP A 82 -14.92 -18.13 7.20
CA ASP A 82 -15.77 -19.30 7.27
C ASP A 82 -14.96 -20.55 6.85
N PRO A 83 -14.89 -21.59 7.70
CA PRO A 83 -14.18 -22.83 7.39
C PRO A 83 -14.81 -23.61 6.22
N THR A 84 -16.08 -23.39 5.89
CA THR A 84 -16.77 -24.03 4.77
C THR A 84 -16.40 -23.39 3.42
N THR A 85 -15.75 -22.23 3.44
CA THR A 85 -15.29 -21.53 2.25
C THR A 85 -13.78 -21.63 2.09
N ARG A 86 -13.26 -21.27 0.89
CA ARG A 86 -11.81 -21.21 0.62
C ARG A 86 -11.09 -20.08 1.37
N HIS A 87 -11.80 -19.31 2.19
CA HIS A 87 -11.30 -18.14 2.95
C HIS A 87 -11.05 -18.42 4.43
N GLY A 88 -11.20 -19.65 4.88
CA GLY A 88 -11.08 -20.04 6.28
C GLY A 88 -9.65 -20.04 6.82
N ILE A 89 -9.00 -18.84 6.96
CA ILE A 89 -7.70 -18.69 7.61
C ILE A 89 -7.81 -17.85 8.89
N VAL A 90 -6.91 -18.11 9.84
CA VAL A 90 -6.74 -17.33 11.07
C VAL A 90 -6.08 -15.99 10.71
N THR A 91 -6.74 -14.87 11.02
CA THR A 91 -6.19 -13.51 10.85
C THR A 91 -5.65 -12.93 12.16
N ALA A 92 -6.30 -13.24 13.29
CA ALA A 92 -5.82 -12.90 14.64
C ALA A 92 -6.20 -14.00 15.63
N LYS A 93 -5.53 -14.05 16.76
CA LYS A 93 -5.72 -15.09 17.78
C LYS A 93 -5.51 -14.57 19.20
N SER A 94 -6.18 -15.18 20.16
CA SER A 94 -5.97 -14.94 21.60
C SER A 94 -4.67 -15.58 22.10
N LEU A 95 -4.17 -15.11 23.24
CA LEU A 95 -3.06 -15.77 23.93
C LEU A 95 -3.38 -17.22 24.33
N PRO A 96 -4.59 -17.53 24.86
CA PRO A 96 -4.98 -18.93 25.06
C PRO A 96 -4.91 -19.76 23.78
N ALA A 97 -5.42 -19.27 22.64
CA ALA A 97 -5.33 -19.99 21.35
C ALA A 97 -3.86 -20.19 20.89
N LYS A 98 -2.96 -19.23 21.15
CA LYS A 98 -1.53 -19.36 20.86
C LYS A 98 -0.88 -20.54 21.60
N ARG A 99 -1.34 -20.89 22.82
CA ARG A 99 -0.83 -22.02 23.59
C ARG A 99 -1.10 -23.38 22.94
N TYR A 100 -2.14 -23.48 22.10
CA TYR A 100 -2.42 -24.65 21.26
C TYR A 100 -1.60 -24.68 19.95
N GLY A 101 -0.60 -23.81 19.82
CA GLY A 101 0.26 -23.71 18.64
C GLY A 101 -0.44 -23.11 17.41
N ILE A 102 -1.61 -22.48 17.59
CA ILE A 102 -2.33 -21.82 16.49
C ILE A 102 -1.55 -20.57 16.06
N ARG A 103 -1.36 -20.41 14.73
CA ARG A 103 -0.62 -19.31 14.12
C ARG A 103 -1.50 -18.51 13.17
N THR A 104 -1.18 -17.24 12.97
CA THR A 104 -1.77 -16.45 11.88
C THR A 104 -1.45 -17.12 10.53
N ALA A 105 -2.42 -17.12 9.62
CA ALA A 105 -2.42 -17.81 8.34
C ALA A 105 -2.61 -19.35 8.42
N ASP A 106 -2.77 -19.96 9.59
CA ASP A 106 -3.26 -21.34 9.67
C ASP A 106 -4.68 -21.42 9.11
N THR A 107 -5.06 -22.55 8.53
CA THR A 107 -6.46 -22.79 8.18
C THR A 107 -7.31 -22.95 9.43
N ILE A 108 -8.55 -22.47 9.41
CA ILE A 108 -9.47 -22.61 10.54
C ILE A 108 -9.68 -24.10 10.88
N ALA A 109 -9.81 -24.95 9.86
CA ALA A 109 -9.92 -26.41 10.06
C ALA A 109 -8.73 -26.98 10.84
N SER A 110 -7.48 -26.60 10.46
CA SER A 110 -6.29 -27.03 11.19
C SER A 110 -6.23 -26.46 12.61
N ALA A 111 -6.70 -25.24 12.83
CA ALA A 111 -6.76 -24.62 14.15
C ALA A 111 -7.79 -25.32 15.06
N MET A 112 -8.98 -25.66 14.53
CA MET A 112 -10.02 -26.41 15.25
C MET A 112 -9.58 -27.83 15.60
N ASN A 113 -8.82 -28.51 14.72
CA ASN A 113 -8.26 -29.82 15.03
C ASN A 113 -7.28 -29.78 16.21
N ARG A 114 -6.53 -28.69 16.38
CA ARG A 114 -5.62 -28.49 17.52
C ARG A 114 -6.34 -28.04 18.80
N CYS A 115 -7.46 -27.36 18.65
CA CYS A 115 -8.27 -26.86 19.77
C CYS A 115 -9.76 -27.05 19.44
N PRO A 116 -10.38 -28.21 19.81
CA PRO A 116 -11.79 -28.49 19.49
C PRO A 116 -12.79 -27.49 20.06
N GLY A 117 -12.45 -26.82 21.18
CA GLY A 117 -13.26 -25.75 21.78
C GLY A 117 -12.94 -24.34 21.28
N LEU A 118 -12.28 -24.22 20.12
CA LEU A 118 -11.88 -22.92 19.57
C LEU A 118 -13.10 -22.09 19.14
N VAL A 119 -13.21 -20.89 19.67
CA VAL A 119 -14.23 -19.91 19.24
C VAL A 119 -13.71 -19.18 18.00
N VAL A 120 -14.45 -19.27 16.90
CA VAL A 120 -14.12 -18.58 15.64
C VAL A 120 -15.11 -17.45 15.42
N ILE A 121 -14.62 -16.23 15.23
CA ILE A 121 -15.42 -15.05 14.92
C ILE A 121 -15.09 -14.50 13.53
N PRO A 122 -16.06 -13.98 12.78
CA PRO A 122 -15.82 -13.40 11.48
C PRO A 122 -15.02 -12.08 11.60
N SER A 123 -14.29 -11.73 10.52
CA SER A 123 -13.63 -10.43 10.43
C SER A 123 -14.64 -9.32 10.15
N ASP A 124 -14.53 -8.21 10.89
CA ASP A 124 -15.30 -6.99 10.64
C ASP A 124 -14.35 -5.80 10.43
N PHE A 125 -14.07 -5.50 9.16
CA PHE A 125 -13.17 -4.40 8.83
C PHE A 125 -13.77 -3.01 9.06
N THR A 126 -15.08 -2.89 9.30
CA THR A 126 -15.70 -1.62 9.64
C THR A 126 -15.27 -1.19 11.02
N ILE A 127 -15.43 -2.07 12.02
CA ILE A 127 -14.99 -1.77 13.38
C ILE A 127 -13.45 -1.67 13.47
N TYR A 128 -12.71 -2.43 12.66
CA TYR A 128 -11.24 -2.35 12.68
C TYR A 128 -10.73 -0.98 12.20
N ARG A 129 -11.36 -0.40 11.18
CA ARG A 129 -11.04 0.97 10.73
C ARG A 129 -11.40 2.02 11.77
N GLU A 130 -12.56 1.86 12.44
CA GLU A 130 -12.99 2.76 13.51
C GLU A 130 -11.99 2.76 14.67
N TYR A 131 -11.64 1.59 15.21
CA TYR A 131 -10.68 1.51 16.31
C TYR A 131 -9.28 1.97 15.91
N SER A 132 -8.84 1.68 14.69
CA SER A 132 -7.59 2.21 14.14
C SER A 132 -7.60 3.74 14.11
N HIS A 133 -8.69 4.36 13.66
CA HIS A 133 -8.84 5.81 13.63
C HIS A 133 -8.76 6.41 15.03
N ARG A 134 -9.54 5.89 16.00
CA ARG A 134 -9.54 6.34 17.40
C ARG A 134 -8.19 6.15 18.08
N PHE A 135 -7.48 5.06 17.77
CA PHE A 135 -6.10 4.82 18.22
C PHE A 135 -5.16 5.93 17.70
N LEU A 136 -5.22 6.25 16.42
CA LEU A 136 -4.41 7.30 15.81
C LEU A 136 -4.77 8.70 16.34
N GLU A 137 -6.03 8.98 16.62
CA GLU A 137 -6.47 10.23 17.24
C GLU A 137 -5.85 10.43 18.62
N ILE A 138 -5.78 9.36 19.44
CA ILE A 138 -5.09 9.43 20.73
C ILE A 138 -3.61 9.81 20.53
N LEU A 139 -2.90 9.18 19.59
CA LEU A 139 -1.51 9.51 19.33
C LEU A 139 -1.33 10.95 18.82
N ARG A 140 -2.18 11.38 17.89
CA ARG A 140 -2.18 12.74 17.34
C ARG A 140 -2.54 13.82 18.36
N SER A 141 -3.23 13.45 19.46
CA SER A 141 -3.49 14.39 20.55
C SER A 141 -2.23 14.79 21.33
N TYR A 142 -1.14 14.04 21.19
CA TYR A 142 0.17 14.36 21.79
C TYR A 142 1.07 15.15 20.83
N THR A 143 1.12 14.77 19.55
CA THR A 143 1.94 15.41 18.52
C THR A 143 1.38 15.19 17.13
N GLY A 144 1.64 16.12 16.20
CA GLY A 144 1.35 15.95 14.78
C GLY A 144 2.30 14.97 14.06
N GLU A 145 3.45 14.65 14.65
CA GLU A 145 4.49 13.81 14.08
C GLU A 145 4.15 12.31 14.29
N VAL A 146 3.04 11.86 13.67
CA VAL A 146 2.55 10.48 13.74
C VAL A 146 2.40 9.92 12.34
N GLU A 147 3.08 8.81 12.07
CA GLU A 147 3.00 8.04 10.82
C GLU A 147 2.23 6.74 11.05
N GLN A 148 1.15 6.55 10.32
CA GLN A 148 0.44 5.28 10.30
C GLN A 148 1.21 4.26 9.45
N ALA A 149 1.80 3.24 10.09
CA ALA A 149 2.52 2.18 9.38
C ALA A 149 1.58 1.09 8.84
N SER A 150 0.56 0.73 9.62
CA SER A 150 -0.50 -0.22 9.24
C SER A 150 -1.83 0.16 9.90
N ILE A 151 -2.83 -0.71 9.84
CA ILE A 151 -4.11 -0.50 10.53
C ILE A 151 -3.96 -0.53 12.07
N ASP A 152 -2.92 -1.20 12.58
CA ASP A 152 -2.68 -1.49 14.00
C ASP A 152 -1.32 -1.02 14.50
N GLU A 153 -0.51 -0.38 13.65
CA GLU A 153 0.82 0.09 13.99
C GLU A 153 1.03 1.56 13.60
N ALA A 154 1.74 2.30 14.44
CA ALA A 154 2.13 3.67 14.15
C ALA A 154 3.54 3.97 14.68
N TYR A 155 4.24 4.87 13.97
CA TYR A 155 5.42 5.56 14.48
C TYR A 155 5.05 6.95 14.98
N MET A 156 5.75 7.41 16.03
CA MET A 156 5.57 8.74 16.59
C MET A 156 6.93 9.32 16.94
N ASP A 157 7.23 10.53 16.47
CA ASP A 157 8.39 11.28 16.94
C ASP A 157 8.01 12.02 18.24
N ALA A 158 8.52 11.53 19.35
CA ALA A 158 8.27 12.06 20.68
C ALA A 158 9.39 12.96 21.19
N THR A 159 10.39 13.28 20.36
CA THR A 159 11.60 14.03 20.73
C THR A 159 11.27 15.34 21.43
N THR A 160 10.49 16.18 20.79
CA THR A 160 10.13 17.51 21.32
C THR A 160 9.31 17.41 22.62
N LEU A 161 8.44 16.42 22.73
CA LEU A 161 7.63 16.19 23.94
C LEU A 161 8.51 15.82 25.13
N CYS A 162 9.46 14.91 24.93
CA CYS A 162 10.36 14.44 26.00
C CYS A 162 11.32 15.54 26.45
N ILE A 163 11.86 16.34 25.52
CA ILE A 163 12.72 17.49 25.85
C ILE A 163 11.95 18.51 26.69
N LYS A 164 10.76 18.92 26.24
CA LYS A 164 9.91 19.87 26.95
C LYS A 164 9.49 19.38 28.34
N ALA A 165 9.24 18.09 28.51
CA ALA A 165 8.93 17.51 29.81
C ALA A 165 10.09 17.71 30.79
N VAL A 166 11.32 17.40 30.38
CA VAL A 166 12.53 17.60 31.20
C VAL A 166 12.76 19.07 31.54
N GLU A 167 12.62 19.98 30.57
CA GLU A 167 12.77 21.43 30.78
C GLU A 167 11.74 21.98 31.78
N THR A 168 10.49 21.50 31.68
CA THR A 168 9.40 21.92 32.57
C THR A 168 9.64 21.47 34.01
N GLU A 169 10.16 20.27 34.21
CA GLU A 169 10.49 19.77 35.54
C GLU A 169 11.71 20.44 36.13
N ALA A 170 12.75 20.70 35.33
CA ALA A 170 13.93 21.46 35.78
C ALA A 170 13.57 22.89 36.19
N GLY A 171 12.59 23.52 35.57
CA GLY A 171 12.09 24.84 35.94
C GLY A 171 11.25 24.88 37.22
N LYS A 172 10.64 23.77 37.62
CA LYS A 172 9.84 23.65 38.88
C LYS A 172 10.67 23.31 40.11
N THR A 173 11.77 22.60 39.92
CA THR A 173 12.66 22.19 40.97
C THR A 173 13.95 22.98 40.85
N GLY A 174 14.12 24.06 41.56
CA GLY A 174 15.37 24.83 41.64
C GLY A 174 16.60 24.05 42.16
N SER A 175 16.55 22.75 42.18
CA SER A 175 17.67 21.82 42.41
C SER A 175 17.30 20.46 41.82
N GLY A 176 18.02 20.06 40.77
CA GLY A 176 17.80 18.85 40.01
C GLY A 176 17.97 17.56 40.83
N ARG A 177 16.87 17.04 41.31
CA ARG A 177 16.77 15.63 41.69
C ARG A 177 15.34 15.17 41.52
N PHE A 178 15.13 14.30 40.52
CA PHE A 178 13.92 13.48 40.42
C PHE A 178 13.83 12.59 41.64
N PRO A 179 12.68 12.49 42.33
CA PRO A 179 12.50 11.42 43.31
C PRO A 179 12.52 10.08 42.53
N PRO A 180 13.25 9.08 43.01
CA PRO A 180 13.20 7.77 42.38
C PRO A 180 11.79 7.19 42.60
N GLN A 181 10.91 7.30 41.60
CA GLN A 181 9.79 6.39 41.54
C GLN A 181 10.32 5.04 41.11
N GLU A 182 9.94 4.00 41.85
CA GLU A 182 10.24 2.61 41.52
C GLU A 182 9.70 2.32 40.12
N SER A 183 10.55 2.54 39.13
CA SER A 183 10.29 2.08 37.75
C SER A 183 10.30 0.54 37.79
N PRO A 184 9.35 -0.15 37.16
CA PRO A 184 9.43 -1.60 37.04
C PRO A 184 10.78 -1.92 36.39
N ALA A 185 11.53 -2.84 37.04
CA ALA A 185 12.90 -3.19 36.74
C ALA A 185 13.18 -3.31 35.25
N LEU A 186 13.75 -2.26 34.69
CA LEU A 186 14.37 -2.26 33.37
C LEU A 186 15.84 -2.60 33.59
N ASP A 187 16.30 -3.73 33.05
CA ASP A 187 17.71 -4.13 33.05
C ASP A 187 18.58 -3.12 32.31
N HIS A 188 18.97 -2.01 32.96
CA HIS A 188 19.90 -1.04 32.42
C HIS A 188 21.17 -0.97 33.26
N PRO A 189 22.34 -1.17 32.67
CA PRO A 189 23.62 -1.14 33.41
C PRO A 189 24.19 0.28 33.63
N GLY A 190 23.38 1.36 33.58
CA GLY A 190 23.87 2.72 33.81
C GLY A 190 22.76 3.77 33.95
N PRO A 191 23.10 5.02 34.38
CA PRO A 191 22.11 6.07 34.53
C PRO A 191 21.42 6.40 33.22
N VAL A 192 20.10 6.28 33.20
CA VAL A 192 19.25 6.61 32.03
C VAL A 192 19.23 8.15 31.89
N SER A 193 19.39 8.66 30.67
CA SER A 193 19.29 10.10 30.44
C SER A 193 17.87 10.61 30.81
N PRO A 194 17.71 11.82 31.36
CA PRO A 194 16.40 12.38 31.71
C PRO A 194 15.38 12.36 30.56
N VAL A 195 15.84 12.54 29.34
CA VAL A 195 14.97 12.50 28.14
C VAL A 195 14.44 11.09 27.86
N ARG A 196 15.26 10.08 28.10
CA ARG A 196 14.83 8.67 27.95
C ARG A 196 13.86 8.26 29.06
N GLU A 197 14.07 8.73 30.29
CA GLU A 197 13.12 8.52 31.37
C GLU A 197 11.78 9.17 31.07
N ALA A 198 11.77 10.41 30.62
CA ALA A 198 10.57 11.10 30.15
C ALA A 198 9.87 10.33 29.01
N ALA A 199 10.64 9.70 28.11
CA ALA A 199 10.08 8.87 27.04
C ALA A 199 9.38 7.61 27.56
N ILE A 200 9.95 6.94 28.55
CA ILE A 200 9.35 5.77 29.21
C ILE A 200 8.04 6.14 29.91
N GLN A 201 8.03 7.27 30.63
CA GLN A 201 6.83 7.78 31.32
C GLN A 201 5.73 8.19 30.30
N LEU A 202 6.10 8.85 29.21
CA LEU A 202 5.17 9.19 28.13
C LEU A 202 4.57 7.93 27.50
N ALA A 203 5.39 6.92 27.22
CA ALA A 203 4.92 5.64 26.67
C ALA A 203 3.94 4.94 27.63
N ALA A 204 4.22 4.95 28.93
CA ALA A 204 3.31 4.42 29.96
C ALA A 204 1.98 5.17 29.98
N SER A 205 2.01 6.51 29.90
CA SER A 205 0.81 7.36 29.82
C SER A 205 -0.03 7.06 28.56
N ILE A 206 0.61 6.90 27.39
CA ILE A 206 -0.06 6.56 26.14
C ILE A 206 -0.72 5.18 26.25
N ARG A 207 -0.01 4.16 26.75
CA ARG A 207 -0.54 2.81 26.94
C ARG A 207 -1.76 2.82 27.86
N GLU A 208 -1.67 3.54 29.00
CA GLU A 208 -2.76 3.65 29.95
C GLU A 208 -3.96 4.38 29.35
N LYS A 209 -3.75 5.46 28.61
CA LYS A 209 -4.83 6.22 27.93
C LYS A 209 -5.55 5.34 26.89
N ILE A 210 -4.82 4.57 26.10
CA ILE A 210 -5.42 3.64 25.11
C ILE A 210 -6.20 2.55 25.85
N ARG A 211 -5.63 1.96 26.89
CA ARG A 211 -6.28 0.91 27.68
C ARG A 211 -7.59 1.37 28.32
N THR A 212 -7.60 2.56 28.91
CA THR A 212 -8.77 3.10 29.62
C THR A 212 -9.84 3.64 28.67
N GLN A 213 -9.46 4.30 27.58
CA GLN A 213 -10.42 4.92 26.66
C GLN A 213 -10.91 3.99 25.56
N LEU A 214 -10.05 3.05 25.11
CA LEU A 214 -10.39 2.17 23.99
C LEU A 214 -10.56 0.70 24.40
N GLY A 215 -10.19 0.31 25.63
CA GLY A 215 -10.41 -1.02 26.17
C GLY A 215 -9.47 -2.12 25.64
N PHE A 216 -8.39 -1.77 24.94
CA PHE A 216 -7.36 -2.72 24.49
C PHE A 216 -5.95 -2.23 24.84
N THR A 217 -4.96 -3.10 24.68
CA THR A 217 -3.58 -2.80 25.03
C THR A 217 -2.69 -2.63 23.82
N VAL A 218 -1.60 -1.89 23.99
CA VAL A 218 -0.56 -1.70 22.99
C VAL A 218 0.83 -1.99 23.58
N ASN A 219 1.77 -2.37 22.71
CA ASN A 219 3.18 -2.36 23.00
C ASN A 219 3.82 -1.07 22.48
N VAL A 220 4.81 -0.56 23.20
CA VAL A 220 5.60 0.59 22.76
C VAL A 220 7.07 0.22 22.74
N GLY A 221 7.70 0.34 21.59
CA GLY A 221 9.15 0.28 21.43
C GLY A 221 9.73 1.67 21.28
N ILE A 222 10.79 1.97 22.01
CA ILE A 222 11.43 3.29 22.07
C ILE A 222 12.86 3.17 21.56
N SER A 223 13.26 4.05 20.63
CA SER A 223 14.63 4.11 20.14
C SER A 223 14.93 5.47 19.48
N SER A 224 16.15 5.59 18.91
CA SER A 224 16.55 6.74 18.10
C SER A 224 16.16 6.63 16.61
N ASN A 225 15.66 5.48 16.14
CA ASN A 225 15.21 5.27 14.79
C ASN A 225 14.05 4.25 14.72
N ARG A 226 13.37 4.22 13.58
CA ARG A 226 12.17 3.40 13.33
C ARG A 226 12.44 1.90 13.42
N LEU A 227 13.58 1.45 12.87
CA LEU A 227 13.93 0.03 12.86
C LEU A 227 14.07 -0.50 14.28
N LEU A 228 14.87 0.17 15.09
CA LEU A 228 15.12 -0.25 16.46
C LEU A 228 13.86 -0.10 17.33
N ALA A 229 13.06 0.96 17.13
CA ALA A 229 11.78 1.12 17.81
C ALA A 229 10.82 -0.04 17.48
N LYS A 230 10.74 -0.45 16.19
CA LYS A 230 9.95 -1.62 15.76
C LYS A 230 10.46 -2.91 16.41
N MET A 231 11.77 -3.15 16.42
CA MET A 231 12.35 -4.32 17.04
C MET A 231 12.06 -4.37 18.56
N ALA A 232 12.16 -3.22 19.24
CA ALA A 232 11.86 -3.11 20.67
C ALA A 232 10.40 -3.47 20.99
N SER A 233 9.43 -3.01 20.18
CA SER A 233 8.00 -3.29 20.40
C SER A 233 7.65 -4.78 20.30
N ASP A 234 8.50 -5.59 19.66
CA ASP A 234 8.28 -7.02 19.45
C ASP A 234 8.96 -7.93 20.51
N PHE A 235 9.79 -7.41 21.43
CA PHE A 235 10.55 -8.21 22.38
C PHE A 235 9.65 -9.04 23.30
N GLU A 236 8.75 -8.42 24.02
CA GLU A 236 7.78 -9.08 24.88
C GLU A 236 6.41 -8.44 24.74
N LYS A 237 5.38 -9.23 24.49
CA LYS A 237 3.98 -8.83 24.36
C LYS A 237 3.11 -9.68 25.30
N PRO A 238 2.00 -9.17 25.83
CA PRO A 238 1.36 -7.88 25.54
C PRO A 238 1.66 -6.79 26.59
N ASP A 239 1.24 -5.55 26.27
CA ASP A 239 1.15 -4.41 27.18
C ASP A 239 2.48 -4.05 27.85
N ARG A 240 3.53 -3.90 27.03
CA ARG A 240 4.89 -3.59 27.50
C ARG A 240 5.46 -2.36 26.80
N THR A 241 6.44 -1.75 27.47
CA THR A 241 7.33 -0.73 26.92
C THR A 241 8.75 -1.27 26.95
N HIS A 242 9.44 -1.22 25.81
CA HIS A 242 10.83 -1.64 25.68
C HIS A 242 11.67 -0.56 25.01
N THR A 243 12.94 -0.48 25.38
CA THR A 243 13.94 0.35 24.74
C THR A 243 14.91 -0.51 23.93
N LEU A 244 15.39 0.04 22.82
CA LEU A 244 16.50 -0.54 22.05
C LEU A 244 17.28 0.61 21.40
N PHE A 245 18.13 1.27 22.17
CA PHE A 245 19.02 2.30 21.65
C PHE A 245 20.28 1.67 21.00
N PRO A 246 21.05 2.42 20.19
CA PRO A 246 22.21 1.87 19.47
C PRO A 246 23.21 1.15 20.37
N GLU A 247 23.46 1.64 21.58
CA GLU A 247 24.36 1.01 22.56
C GLU A 247 23.81 -0.29 23.13
N GLU A 248 22.50 -0.51 23.09
CA GLU A 248 21.83 -1.74 23.56
C GLU A 248 21.80 -2.83 22.48
N VAL A 249 22.10 -2.50 21.21
CA VAL A 249 22.06 -3.43 20.06
C VAL A 249 22.88 -4.69 20.31
N PRO A 250 24.14 -4.63 20.81
CA PRO A 250 24.92 -5.84 21.03
C PRO A 250 24.31 -6.77 22.08
N ALA A 251 23.70 -6.20 23.14
CA ALA A 251 23.16 -6.98 24.23
C ALA A 251 21.74 -7.50 23.95
N LYS A 252 20.87 -6.69 23.31
CA LYS A 252 19.45 -7.02 23.16
C LYS A 252 19.08 -7.51 21.76
N LEU A 253 19.73 -7.01 20.70
CA LEU A 253 19.37 -7.34 19.31
C LEU A 253 20.20 -8.50 18.75
N TRP A 254 21.53 -8.47 18.92
CA TRP A 254 22.43 -9.46 18.31
C TRP A 254 22.21 -10.91 18.73
N PRO A 255 21.78 -11.23 19.98
CA PRO A 255 21.49 -12.61 20.38
C PRO A 255 20.26 -13.21 19.68
N LEU A 256 19.37 -12.38 19.11
CA LEU A 256 18.14 -12.86 18.52
C LEU A 256 18.41 -13.66 17.22
N PRO A 257 17.54 -14.66 16.90
CA PRO A 257 17.59 -15.38 15.65
C PRO A 257 17.52 -14.43 14.45
N ILE A 258 18.26 -14.71 13.38
CA ILE A 258 18.26 -13.86 12.16
C ILE A 258 16.87 -13.70 11.54
N GLY A 259 15.98 -14.66 11.70
CA GLY A 259 14.61 -14.59 11.21
C GLY A 259 13.72 -13.59 11.94
N ASP A 260 14.14 -13.11 13.10
CA ASP A 260 13.42 -12.13 13.92
C ASP A 260 13.79 -10.69 13.52
N LEU A 261 14.83 -10.50 12.71
CA LEU A 261 15.18 -9.18 12.18
C LEU A 261 14.07 -8.68 11.25
N TYR A 262 13.53 -7.51 11.56
CA TYR A 262 12.50 -6.87 10.72
C TYR A 262 12.96 -6.79 9.28
N GLY A 263 12.10 -7.22 8.34
CA GLY A 263 12.41 -7.31 6.91
C GLY A 263 13.19 -8.56 6.47
N CYS A 264 13.63 -9.42 7.41
CA CYS A 264 14.24 -10.70 7.11
C CYS A 264 13.17 -11.81 7.04
N GLY A 265 12.51 -11.96 5.89
CA GLY A 265 11.50 -12.99 5.69
C GLY A 265 12.07 -14.43 5.73
N LYS A 266 11.17 -15.43 5.83
CA LYS A 266 11.52 -16.86 5.97
C LYS A 266 12.58 -17.33 4.97
N ARG A 267 12.42 -17.02 3.66
CA ARG A 267 13.37 -17.43 2.61
C ARG A 267 14.75 -16.78 2.79
N THR A 268 14.80 -15.50 3.17
CA THR A 268 16.06 -14.80 3.45
C THR A 268 16.75 -15.41 4.66
N ALA A 269 16.00 -15.67 5.73
CA ALA A 269 16.51 -16.30 6.94
C ALA A 269 17.04 -17.71 6.69
N GLU A 270 16.35 -18.53 5.89
CA GLU A 270 16.82 -19.87 5.49
C GLU A 270 18.13 -19.80 4.69
N ARG A 271 18.22 -18.86 3.73
CA ARG A 271 19.44 -18.65 2.94
C ARG A 271 20.61 -18.16 3.80
N LEU A 272 20.37 -17.26 4.75
CA LEU A 272 21.41 -16.81 5.69
C LEU A 272 21.88 -17.96 6.60
N ARG A 273 20.95 -18.77 7.11
CA ARG A 273 21.29 -19.95 7.93
C ARG A 273 22.14 -20.97 7.16
N SER A 274 21.90 -21.17 5.85
CA SER A 274 22.74 -22.05 5.03
C SER A 274 24.16 -21.54 4.86
N LEU A 275 24.41 -20.23 5.10
CA LEU A 275 25.74 -19.61 5.14
C LEU A 275 26.37 -19.61 6.54
N GLY A 276 25.72 -20.24 7.54
CA GLY A 276 26.19 -20.25 8.93
C GLY A 276 25.74 -19.02 9.74
N ILE A 277 25.00 -18.06 9.15
CA ILE A 277 24.51 -16.84 9.79
C ILE A 277 23.18 -17.17 10.47
N ARG A 278 23.21 -17.38 11.77
CA ARG A 278 22.06 -17.85 12.58
C ARG A 278 21.42 -16.76 13.40
N THR A 279 22.21 -15.81 13.88
CA THR A 279 21.80 -14.70 14.72
C THR A 279 21.90 -13.37 13.97
N ILE A 280 21.25 -12.32 14.51
CA ILE A 280 21.40 -10.96 13.99
C ILE A 280 22.84 -10.49 14.17
N GLY A 281 23.52 -10.89 15.27
CA GLY A 281 24.93 -10.62 15.52
C GLY A 281 25.85 -11.25 14.49
N ASP A 282 25.59 -12.48 14.05
CA ASP A 282 26.37 -13.09 12.97
C ASP A 282 26.28 -12.25 11.69
N ALA A 283 25.08 -11.79 11.33
CA ALA A 283 24.89 -10.92 10.17
C ALA A 283 25.59 -9.56 10.34
N ALA A 284 25.58 -9.00 11.57
CA ALA A 284 26.26 -7.75 11.87
C ALA A 284 27.78 -7.84 11.70
N HIS A 285 28.39 -8.98 11.95
CA HIS A 285 29.84 -9.21 11.79
C HIS A 285 30.22 -9.74 10.41
N THR A 286 29.23 -10.10 9.59
CA THR A 286 29.49 -10.58 8.21
C THR A 286 29.82 -9.41 7.29
N PRO A 287 30.86 -9.51 6.44
CA PRO A 287 31.16 -8.49 5.45
C PRO A 287 29.98 -8.26 4.50
N VAL A 288 29.71 -6.99 4.17
CA VAL A 288 28.58 -6.63 3.29
C VAL A 288 28.61 -7.35 1.96
N ARG A 289 29.81 -7.56 1.39
CA ARG A 289 29.99 -8.26 0.11
C ARG A 289 29.44 -9.69 0.18
N VAL A 290 29.67 -10.43 1.25
CA VAL A 290 29.13 -11.79 1.42
C VAL A 290 27.61 -11.75 1.39
N LEU A 291 27.00 -10.78 2.08
CA LEU A 291 25.54 -10.63 2.09
C LEU A 291 24.98 -10.23 0.72
N THR A 292 25.66 -9.31 0.02
CA THR A 292 25.20 -8.86 -1.31
C THR A 292 25.38 -9.93 -2.38
N ASP A 293 26.47 -10.69 -2.36
CA ASP A 293 26.72 -11.77 -3.32
C ASP A 293 25.64 -12.88 -3.23
N HIS A 294 25.11 -13.14 -2.03
CA HIS A 294 24.10 -14.18 -1.82
C HIS A 294 22.65 -13.71 -1.85
N LEU A 295 22.36 -12.47 -1.44
CA LEU A 295 21.00 -11.95 -1.34
C LEU A 295 20.65 -10.94 -2.44
N GLY A 296 21.64 -10.52 -3.23
CA GLY A 296 21.56 -9.38 -4.12
C GLY A 296 21.83 -8.06 -3.39
N ASP A 297 22.16 -7.02 -4.15
CA ASP A 297 22.69 -5.76 -3.65
C ASP A 297 21.73 -5.10 -2.62
N LYS A 298 20.45 -4.98 -2.96
CA LYS A 298 19.45 -4.32 -2.11
C LYS A 298 19.21 -5.07 -0.80
N ALA A 299 18.96 -6.37 -0.85
CA ALA A 299 18.65 -7.16 0.33
C ALA A 299 19.91 -7.36 1.21
N GLY A 300 21.08 -7.57 0.61
CA GLY A 300 22.34 -7.70 1.34
C GLY A 300 22.71 -6.43 2.11
N LYS A 301 22.61 -5.25 1.48
CA LYS A 301 22.83 -3.95 2.14
C LYS A 301 21.80 -3.69 3.25
N TYR A 302 20.53 -4.06 3.02
CA TYR A 302 19.49 -3.94 4.03
C TYR A 302 19.83 -4.76 5.28
N ILE A 303 20.11 -6.05 5.14
CA ILE A 303 20.49 -6.93 6.26
C ILE A 303 21.73 -6.43 6.97
N TYR A 304 22.75 -5.99 6.21
CA TYR A 304 23.98 -5.43 6.77
C TYR A 304 23.74 -4.21 7.67
N ASN A 305 22.94 -3.26 7.21
CA ASN A 305 22.64 -2.05 7.97
C ASN A 305 21.70 -2.36 9.15
N SER A 306 20.63 -3.11 8.91
CA SER A 306 19.61 -3.39 9.90
C SER A 306 20.14 -4.22 11.08
N SER A 307 21.04 -5.19 10.82
CA SER A 307 21.69 -5.97 11.89
C SER A 307 22.59 -5.13 12.80
N ARG A 308 23.05 -3.98 12.32
CA ARG A 308 23.83 -2.99 13.09
C ARG A 308 22.97 -1.91 13.74
N GLY A 309 21.64 -2.01 13.62
CA GLY A 309 20.73 -1.03 14.17
C GLY A 309 20.63 0.27 13.34
N ILE A 310 21.16 0.28 12.12
CA ILE A 310 21.12 1.44 11.24
C ILE A 310 19.78 1.44 10.50
N GLY A 311 18.95 2.45 10.78
CA GLY A 311 17.63 2.63 10.22
C GLY A 311 17.27 4.11 10.06
N ARG A 312 16.20 4.36 9.31
CA ARG A 312 15.67 5.72 9.12
C ARG A 312 15.08 6.25 10.44
N ALA A 313 15.42 7.49 10.79
CA ALA A 313 14.90 8.15 11.99
C ALA A 313 13.69 9.05 11.71
N THR A 314 13.41 9.42 10.44
CA THR A 314 12.33 10.35 10.10
C THR A 314 10.98 9.66 10.17
N VAL A 315 10.03 10.24 10.89
CA VAL A 315 8.60 9.91 10.89
C VAL A 315 7.94 10.75 9.81
N ILE A 316 7.15 10.13 8.93
CA ILE A 316 6.43 10.80 7.84
C ILE A 316 4.97 10.92 8.24
N SER A 317 4.57 12.10 8.70
CA SER A 317 3.19 12.38 9.12
C SER A 317 2.22 12.53 7.94
N VAL A 318 2.72 12.84 6.76
CA VAL A 318 1.92 12.96 5.53
C VAL A 318 1.97 11.62 4.79
N ARG A 319 0.80 11.08 4.49
CA ARG A 319 0.68 9.83 3.74
C ARG A 319 1.18 10.03 2.31
N GLU A 320 2.07 9.16 1.85
CA GLU A 320 2.46 9.13 0.43
C GLU A 320 1.25 8.76 -0.45
N ASP A 321 1.22 9.34 -1.65
CA ASP A 321 0.20 9.01 -2.63
C ASP A 321 0.26 7.54 -3.04
N ALA A 322 -0.90 6.97 -3.34
CA ALA A 322 -0.96 5.60 -3.81
C ALA A 322 -0.22 5.45 -5.15
N LYS A 323 0.55 4.36 -5.32
CA LYS A 323 1.26 4.05 -6.58
C LYS A 323 0.42 3.18 -7.52
N SER A 324 -0.58 2.51 -6.97
CA SER A 324 -1.48 1.62 -7.73
C SER A 324 -2.76 1.36 -6.95
N TYR A 325 -3.83 1.01 -7.68
CA TYR A 325 -5.08 0.51 -7.11
C TYR A 325 -5.39 -0.85 -7.71
N SER A 326 -5.68 -1.83 -6.85
CA SER A 326 -6.07 -3.17 -7.30
C SER A 326 -7.07 -3.80 -6.34
N ASN A 327 -7.86 -4.72 -6.86
CA ASN A 327 -8.72 -5.61 -6.10
C ASN A 327 -8.55 -7.03 -6.61
N GLU A 328 -8.57 -8.00 -5.69
CA GLU A 328 -8.51 -9.42 -5.99
C GLU A 328 -9.67 -10.15 -5.27
N TYR A 329 -10.17 -11.19 -5.90
CA TYR A 329 -11.23 -12.03 -5.35
C TYR A 329 -10.89 -13.52 -5.54
N THR A 330 -10.95 -14.29 -4.46
CA THR A 330 -10.83 -15.75 -4.51
C THR A 330 -12.21 -16.34 -4.70
N THR A 331 -12.40 -17.14 -5.74
CA THR A 331 -13.68 -17.75 -6.11
C THR A 331 -14.04 -18.92 -5.21
N SER A 332 -15.33 -19.24 -5.10
CA SER A 332 -15.82 -20.39 -4.33
C SER A 332 -15.44 -21.73 -4.97
N SER A 333 -15.48 -21.79 -6.30
CA SER A 333 -15.04 -22.90 -7.16
C SER A 333 -13.98 -22.40 -8.13
N ASP A 334 -13.18 -23.30 -8.71
CA ASP A 334 -12.22 -22.90 -9.74
C ASP A 334 -12.96 -22.62 -11.04
N ILE A 335 -12.68 -21.46 -11.65
CA ILE A 335 -13.20 -21.07 -12.97
C ILE A 335 -12.43 -21.83 -14.03
N THR A 336 -13.15 -22.43 -14.98
CA THR A 336 -12.60 -23.17 -16.13
C THR A 336 -12.92 -22.46 -17.44
N ALA A 337 -12.48 -23.02 -18.57
CA ALA A 337 -12.83 -22.50 -19.89
C ALA A 337 -14.35 -22.43 -20.10
N ASP A 338 -15.09 -23.43 -19.61
CA ASP A 338 -16.55 -23.51 -19.78
C ASP A 338 -17.31 -22.46 -18.96
N THR A 339 -16.74 -22.04 -17.84
CA THR A 339 -17.37 -21.03 -16.95
C THR A 339 -16.76 -19.62 -17.12
N TYR A 340 -15.84 -19.44 -18.08
CA TYR A 340 -15.14 -18.19 -18.31
C TYR A 340 -16.08 -16.99 -18.55
N GLU A 341 -17.02 -17.14 -19.48
CA GLU A 341 -17.96 -16.06 -19.82
C GLU A 341 -18.97 -15.81 -18.69
N ALA A 342 -19.46 -16.88 -18.05
CA ALA A 342 -20.51 -16.79 -17.03
C ALA A 342 -19.99 -16.33 -15.66
N GLU A 343 -18.75 -16.68 -15.28
CA GLU A 343 -18.22 -16.40 -13.94
C GLU A 343 -17.05 -15.43 -13.95
N TYR A 344 -16.07 -15.59 -14.88
CA TYR A 344 -14.86 -14.78 -14.88
C TYR A 344 -15.13 -13.33 -15.34
N LEU A 345 -15.78 -13.14 -16.49
CA LEU A 345 -15.97 -11.81 -17.05
C LEU A 345 -16.85 -10.90 -16.16
N PRO A 346 -17.97 -11.35 -15.58
CA PRO A 346 -18.75 -10.56 -14.63
C PRO A 346 -17.95 -10.20 -13.37
N LEU A 347 -17.15 -11.15 -12.84
CA LEU A 347 -16.28 -10.89 -11.70
C LEU A 347 -15.20 -9.85 -12.04
N LEU A 348 -14.55 -9.98 -13.21
CA LEU A 348 -13.55 -9.03 -13.70
C LEU A 348 -14.13 -7.62 -13.82
N ARG A 349 -15.36 -7.50 -14.39
CA ARG A 349 -16.09 -6.24 -14.48
C ARG A 349 -16.31 -5.62 -13.11
N HIS A 350 -16.82 -6.38 -12.15
CA HIS A 350 -17.04 -5.92 -10.80
C HIS A 350 -15.74 -5.44 -10.11
N LEU A 351 -14.60 -6.12 -10.36
CA LEU A 351 -13.31 -5.70 -9.84
C LEU A 351 -12.84 -4.39 -10.47
N CYS A 352 -13.06 -4.21 -11.79
CA CYS A 352 -12.75 -2.97 -12.50
C CYS A 352 -13.61 -1.81 -12.00
N ASP A 353 -14.90 -2.02 -11.76
CA ASP A 353 -15.81 -1.01 -11.19
C ASP A 353 -15.32 -0.53 -9.82
N LYS A 354 -14.88 -1.46 -8.95
CA LYS A 354 -14.29 -1.12 -7.64
C LYS A 354 -12.99 -0.32 -7.75
N VAL A 355 -12.12 -0.69 -8.69
CA VAL A 355 -10.87 0.03 -8.94
C VAL A 355 -11.18 1.44 -9.46
N ALA A 356 -12.07 1.56 -10.45
CA ALA A 356 -12.49 2.84 -11.02
C ALA A 356 -13.10 3.77 -9.95
N GLY A 357 -14.01 3.26 -9.12
CA GLY A 357 -14.62 4.05 -8.05
C GLY A 357 -13.62 4.57 -7.01
N ARG A 358 -12.51 3.84 -6.77
CA ARG A 358 -11.42 4.32 -5.91
C ARG A 358 -10.59 5.40 -6.60
N LEU A 359 -10.25 5.23 -7.87
CA LEU A 359 -9.54 6.23 -8.66
C LEU A 359 -10.31 7.54 -8.76
N GLN A 360 -11.63 7.46 -9.04
CA GLN A 360 -12.52 8.62 -9.14
C GLN A 360 -12.63 9.36 -7.82
N ARG A 361 -12.81 8.63 -6.69
CA ARG A 361 -12.88 9.23 -5.37
C ARG A 361 -11.60 9.98 -4.99
N ASP A 362 -10.44 9.43 -5.38
CA ASP A 362 -9.14 10.01 -5.03
C ASP A 362 -8.62 10.98 -6.14
N GLY A 363 -9.43 11.24 -7.20
CA GLY A 363 -9.14 12.21 -8.25
C GLY A 363 -7.98 11.82 -9.18
N VAL A 364 -7.65 10.52 -9.29
CA VAL A 364 -6.49 10.05 -10.05
C VAL A 364 -6.88 9.15 -11.22
N TYR A 365 -5.96 9.01 -12.18
CA TYR A 365 -6.13 8.24 -13.41
C TYR A 365 -5.03 7.19 -13.53
N GLY A 366 -5.34 6.00 -14.06
CA GLY A 366 -4.37 4.93 -14.28
C GLY A 366 -3.86 4.90 -15.71
N LYS A 367 -2.54 4.76 -15.90
CA LYS A 367 -1.90 4.61 -17.22
C LYS A 367 -1.68 3.16 -17.61
N THR A 368 -1.51 2.26 -16.66
CA THR A 368 -1.22 0.84 -16.92
C THR A 368 -2.26 -0.04 -16.23
N VAL A 369 -3.05 -0.77 -17.04
CA VAL A 369 -4.00 -1.78 -16.55
C VAL A 369 -3.28 -3.11 -16.43
N PHE A 370 -3.54 -3.84 -15.36
CA PHE A 370 -3.05 -5.20 -15.18
C PHE A 370 -4.14 -6.13 -14.66
N VAL A 371 -4.03 -7.39 -15.04
CA VAL A 371 -4.81 -8.50 -14.50
C VAL A 371 -3.87 -9.48 -13.82
N THR A 372 -4.36 -10.12 -12.78
CA THR A 372 -3.67 -11.18 -12.06
C THR A 372 -4.62 -12.34 -11.85
N VAL A 373 -4.15 -13.54 -12.11
CA VAL A 373 -4.86 -14.77 -11.78
C VAL A 373 -3.99 -15.66 -10.91
N LYS A 374 -4.63 -16.46 -10.07
CA LYS A 374 -3.97 -17.53 -9.34
C LYS A 374 -4.67 -18.83 -9.72
N THR A 375 -3.91 -19.82 -10.13
CA THR A 375 -4.42 -21.13 -10.51
C THR A 375 -4.75 -22.01 -9.29
N ASP A 376 -5.44 -23.09 -9.50
CA ASP A 376 -5.81 -24.12 -8.51
C ASP A 376 -4.58 -24.71 -7.79
N ASP A 377 -3.45 -24.85 -8.48
CA ASP A 377 -2.13 -25.22 -7.93
C ASP A 377 -1.35 -24.06 -7.30
N PHE A 378 -2.02 -22.92 -7.06
CA PHE A 378 -1.49 -21.71 -6.41
C PHE A 378 -0.40 -20.96 -7.18
N ARG A 379 -0.15 -21.25 -8.45
CA ARG A 379 0.74 -20.45 -9.29
C ARG A 379 0.08 -19.12 -9.65
N ARG A 380 0.83 -18.04 -9.56
CA ARG A 380 0.35 -16.69 -9.95
C ARG A 380 0.83 -16.34 -11.35
N ARG A 381 -0.07 -15.82 -12.16
CA ARG A 381 0.21 -15.27 -13.49
C ARG A 381 -0.41 -13.88 -13.58
N SER A 382 0.26 -12.99 -14.32
CA SER A 382 -0.23 -11.63 -14.54
C SER A 382 0.11 -11.17 -15.96
N ALA A 383 -0.73 -10.30 -16.49
CA ALA A 383 -0.50 -9.59 -17.73
C ALA A 383 -0.83 -8.11 -17.53
N GLN A 384 -0.15 -7.22 -18.24
CA GLN A 384 -0.38 -5.79 -18.17
C GLN A 384 -0.25 -5.13 -19.53
N ARG A 385 -0.92 -3.97 -19.68
CA ARG A 385 -0.77 -3.10 -20.85
C ARG A 385 -0.92 -1.65 -20.45
N ARG A 386 -0.18 -0.79 -21.14
CA ARG A 386 -0.35 0.65 -21.03
C ARG A 386 -1.53 1.09 -21.88
N LEU A 387 -2.36 1.96 -21.34
CA LEU A 387 -3.45 2.64 -22.04
C LEU A 387 -2.85 3.75 -22.93
N THR A 388 -3.57 4.10 -24.00
CA THR A 388 -3.22 5.26 -24.82
C THR A 388 -3.35 6.54 -24.01
N ASP A 389 -4.48 6.67 -23.29
CA ASP A 389 -4.76 7.80 -22.41
C ASP A 389 -4.99 7.31 -20.98
N PRO A 390 -4.53 8.08 -19.95
CA PRO A 390 -4.85 7.77 -18.57
C PRO A 390 -6.35 7.74 -18.35
N SER A 391 -6.85 6.76 -17.59
CA SER A 391 -8.30 6.61 -17.40
C SER A 391 -8.65 6.18 -15.98
N ASN A 392 -9.80 6.66 -15.47
CA ASN A 392 -10.50 6.16 -14.31
C ASN A 392 -11.93 5.69 -14.65
N ASN A 393 -12.21 5.52 -15.96
CA ASN A 393 -13.48 5.00 -16.45
C ASN A 393 -13.51 3.48 -16.36
N ALA A 394 -14.49 2.93 -15.63
CA ALA A 394 -14.63 1.50 -15.39
C ALA A 394 -14.73 0.67 -16.67
N GLN A 395 -15.42 1.19 -17.71
CA GLN A 395 -15.60 0.48 -18.98
C GLN A 395 -14.28 0.37 -19.75
N ILE A 396 -13.47 1.44 -19.78
CA ILE A 396 -12.15 1.44 -20.43
C ILE A 396 -11.22 0.46 -19.71
N LEU A 397 -11.20 0.50 -18.37
CA LEU A 397 -10.39 -0.42 -17.57
C LEU A 397 -10.81 -1.87 -17.81
N TYR A 398 -12.12 -2.14 -17.84
CA TYR A 398 -12.64 -3.48 -18.09
C TYR A 398 -12.28 -3.98 -19.50
N GLN A 399 -12.45 -3.18 -20.55
CA GLN A 399 -12.10 -3.59 -21.91
C GLN A 399 -10.61 -3.95 -22.03
N ALA A 400 -9.74 -3.13 -21.42
CA ALA A 400 -8.31 -3.40 -21.40
C ALA A 400 -7.99 -4.69 -20.61
N ALA A 401 -8.66 -4.91 -19.47
CA ALA A 401 -8.49 -6.08 -18.63
C ALA A 401 -9.02 -7.35 -19.29
N ALA A 402 -10.15 -7.29 -20.01
CA ALA A 402 -10.72 -8.43 -20.74
C ALA A 402 -9.77 -8.93 -21.82
N VAL A 403 -9.22 -8.03 -22.65
CA VAL A 403 -8.23 -8.39 -23.68
C VAL A 403 -6.98 -9.04 -23.08
N LEU A 404 -6.52 -8.57 -21.91
CA LEU A 404 -5.40 -9.18 -21.20
C LEU A 404 -5.75 -10.57 -20.67
N SER A 405 -6.99 -10.74 -20.19
CA SER A 405 -7.49 -12.01 -19.69
C SER A 405 -7.66 -13.05 -20.78
N ASP A 406 -8.21 -12.67 -21.94
CA ASP A 406 -8.33 -13.54 -23.12
C ASP A 406 -6.95 -14.08 -23.53
N LYS A 407 -5.97 -13.20 -23.63
CA LYS A 407 -4.60 -13.60 -23.97
C LYS A 407 -3.97 -14.53 -22.92
N LEU A 408 -4.23 -14.28 -21.65
CA LEU A 408 -3.64 -15.03 -20.53
C LEU A 408 -4.30 -16.40 -20.33
N LEU A 409 -5.61 -16.50 -20.60
CA LEU A 409 -6.42 -17.67 -20.28
C LEU A 409 -6.77 -18.51 -21.51
N LEU A 410 -7.17 -17.85 -22.62
CA LEU A 410 -7.70 -18.50 -23.83
C LEU A 410 -6.68 -18.59 -24.98
N GLY A 411 -5.56 -17.85 -24.94
CA GLY A 411 -4.56 -17.87 -26.00
C GLY A 411 -3.97 -19.27 -26.25
N GLU A 412 -3.22 -19.45 -27.34
CA GLU A 412 -2.60 -20.74 -27.71
C GLU A 412 -1.77 -21.38 -26.57
N LYS A 413 -1.17 -20.56 -25.71
CA LYS A 413 -0.46 -20.94 -24.48
C LYS A 413 -1.21 -20.45 -23.25
N GLY A 414 -2.53 -20.36 -23.34
CA GLY A 414 -3.39 -19.91 -22.25
C GLY A 414 -3.52 -20.96 -21.15
N LEU A 415 -3.78 -20.49 -19.95
CA LEU A 415 -3.86 -21.37 -18.78
C LEU A 415 -4.96 -22.44 -18.92
N PHE A 416 -6.06 -22.13 -19.57
CA PHE A 416 -7.14 -23.11 -19.80
C PHE A 416 -6.76 -24.18 -20.83
N THR A 417 -5.90 -23.84 -21.80
CA THR A 417 -5.35 -24.83 -22.74
C THR A 417 -4.43 -25.82 -22.02
N GLU A 418 -3.77 -25.38 -20.93
CA GLU A 418 -2.97 -26.24 -20.05
C GLU A 418 -3.83 -27.03 -19.04
N GLY A 419 -5.16 -26.88 -19.06
CA GLY A 419 -6.10 -27.53 -18.16
C GLY A 419 -6.13 -26.96 -16.73
N ALA A 420 -5.59 -25.75 -16.50
CA ALA A 420 -5.56 -25.12 -15.19
C ALA A 420 -6.92 -24.51 -14.84
N GLY A 421 -7.34 -24.63 -13.59
CA GLY A 421 -8.46 -23.90 -13.02
C GLY A 421 -8.01 -22.53 -12.47
N VAL A 422 -8.84 -21.51 -12.57
CA VAL A 422 -8.58 -20.18 -11.98
C VAL A 422 -9.27 -20.05 -10.64
N ARG A 423 -8.46 -19.98 -9.58
CA ARG A 423 -8.89 -19.85 -8.18
C ARG A 423 -9.08 -18.40 -7.72
N LEU A 424 -8.36 -17.46 -8.30
CA LEU A 424 -8.39 -16.05 -7.91
C LEU A 424 -8.28 -15.18 -9.14
N VAL A 425 -9.10 -14.14 -9.19
CA VAL A 425 -9.11 -13.10 -10.22
C VAL A 425 -8.76 -11.77 -9.58
N GLY A 426 -7.89 -11.00 -10.22
CA GLY A 426 -7.51 -9.66 -9.80
C GLY A 426 -7.42 -8.71 -10.98
N ALA A 427 -7.83 -7.46 -10.75
CA ALA A 427 -7.67 -6.36 -11.67
C ALA A 427 -7.09 -5.13 -10.95
N GLY A 428 -6.30 -4.34 -11.65
CA GLY A 428 -5.73 -3.13 -11.09
C GLY A 428 -5.13 -2.20 -12.13
N VAL A 429 -4.74 -1.03 -11.63
CA VAL A 429 -4.03 -0.01 -12.40
C VAL A 429 -2.81 0.48 -11.64
N SER A 430 -1.78 0.85 -12.38
CA SER A 430 -0.55 1.48 -11.89
C SER A 430 -0.17 2.66 -12.79
N ASP A 431 0.98 3.28 -12.49
CA ASP A 431 1.43 4.49 -13.16
C ASP A 431 0.33 5.56 -13.11
N LEU A 432 0.01 5.97 -11.86
CA LEU A 432 -1.08 6.92 -11.61
C LEU A 432 -0.71 8.33 -12.07
N ASP A 433 -1.72 9.06 -12.50
CA ASP A 433 -1.66 10.44 -12.96
C ASP A 433 -2.70 11.26 -12.20
N ASP A 434 -2.36 12.43 -11.73
CA ASP A 434 -3.27 13.33 -11.01
C ASP A 434 -4.09 14.24 -11.96
N GLY A 435 -3.90 14.08 -13.29
CA GLY A 435 -4.57 14.90 -14.31
C GLY A 435 -3.99 16.30 -14.47
N SER A 436 -2.93 16.67 -13.71
CA SER A 436 -2.33 18.01 -13.76
C SER A 436 -1.63 18.29 -15.10
N PHE A 437 -1.18 17.23 -15.80
CA PHE A 437 -0.58 17.31 -17.14
C PHE A 437 -1.28 16.33 -18.09
N ARG A 438 -2.35 16.78 -18.74
CA ARG A 438 -2.92 16.05 -19.86
C ARG A 438 -2.19 16.48 -21.12
N GLN A 439 -1.43 15.57 -21.74
CA GLN A 439 -0.98 15.77 -23.12
C GLN A 439 -2.24 15.68 -24.00
N VAL A 440 -2.79 16.84 -24.35
CA VAL A 440 -3.94 16.92 -25.24
C VAL A 440 -3.49 16.39 -26.58
N SER A 441 -4.15 15.38 -27.10
CA SER A 441 -3.94 14.93 -28.47
C SER A 441 -4.31 16.06 -29.42
N LEU A 442 -3.54 16.22 -30.48
CA LEU A 442 -3.87 17.18 -31.51
C LEU A 442 -5.29 16.94 -32.12
N PHE A 443 -5.80 15.72 -32.02
CA PHE A 443 -7.16 15.33 -32.44
C PHE A 443 -8.23 15.75 -31.42
N ASP A 444 -7.95 15.75 -30.12
CA ASP A 444 -8.89 16.24 -29.09
C ASP A 444 -9.15 17.75 -29.22
N LEU A 445 -8.17 18.51 -29.73
CA LEU A 445 -8.31 19.94 -30.00
C LEU A 445 -9.18 20.25 -31.24
N LEU A 446 -9.50 19.24 -32.04
CA LEU A 446 -10.31 19.39 -33.24
C LEU A 446 -11.76 18.93 -33.06
N GLU A 447 -12.07 18.19 -31.99
CA GLU A 447 -13.41 17.71 -31.64
C GLU A 447 -14.19 18.69 -30.77
N GLU A 448 -13.54 19.71 -30.18
CA GLU A 448 -14.25 20.80 -29.51
C GLU A 448 -14.80 21.78 -30.58
N ASP A 449 -16.05 21.54 -30.96
CA ASP A 449 -16.83 22.43 -31.83
C ASP A 449 -17.08 23.76 -31.09
N PRO A 450 -16.69 24.94 -31.65
CA PRO A 450 -16.82 26.21 -30.92
C PRO A 450 -18.26 26.77 -30.87
N ALA A 451 -19.28 25.96 -31.17
CA ALA A 451 -20.66 26.42 -31.34
C ALA A 451 -21.55 26.35 -30.09
N GLU A 452 -21.14 25.72 -28.99
CA GLU A 452 -22.04 25.54 -27.81
C GLU A 452 -21.82 26.46 -26.62
N ASN A 453 -21.02 27.54 -26.74
CA ASN A 453 -20.85 28.50 -25.65
C ASN A 453 -21.33 29.90 -26.02
N ARG A 454 -22.62 30.03 -26.36
CA ARG A 454 -23.31 31.33 -26.27
C ARG A 454 -24.64 31.13 -25.59
N ASP A 455 -24.80 31.90 -24.51
CA ASP A 455 -25.96 32.14 -23.69
C ASP A 455 -26.23 31.14 -22.56
N GLU A 456 -25.65 31.47 -21.39
CA GLU A 456 -26.48 31.58 -20.20
C GLU A 456 -25.87 32.56 -19.21
N LYS A 457 -26.64 33.61 -18.99
CA LYS A 457 -26.42 34.66 -18.01
C LYS A 457 -26.50 34.12 -16.60
N ASN A 458 -25.55 34.54 -15.78
CA ASN A 458 -25.54 34.47 -14.34
C ASN A 458 -26.84 35.02 -13.73
N PRO A 459 -27.45 34.37 -12.75
CA PRO A 459 -28.03 35.06 -11.61
C PRO A 459 -27.46 34.58 -10.27
N GLU A 460 -26.96 35.52 -9.57
CA GLU A 460 -26.91 35.82 -8.14
C GLU A 460 -26.96 34.69 -7.10
N ALA A 461 -26.03 34.84 -6.18
CA ALA A 461 -25.83 34.10 -4.94
C ALA A 461 -27.06 34.13 -4.03
N GLU A 462 -27.42 32.99 -3.48
CA GLU A 462 -27.99 32.86 -2.14
C GLU A 462 -27.55 31.54 -1.50
N ASP A 463 -26.90 31.69 -0.35
CA ASP A 463 -26.60 30.64 0.61
C ASP A 463 -27.90 30.28 1.38
N PRO A 464 -28.19 29.02 1.65
CA PRO A 464 -28.51 28.71 3.04
C PRO A 464 -27.97 27.34 3.50
N ALA A 465 -27.29 27.40 4.64
CA ALA A 465 -27.11 26.29 5.54
C ALA A 465 -28.46 25.65 5.91
N GLU A 466 -28.50 24.32 5.96
CA GLU A 466 -29.08 23.52 7.03
C GLU A 466 -29.25 22.04 6.67
N ASN A 467 -28.64 21.23 7.49
CA ASN A 467 -29.10 19.97 8.06
C ASN A 467 -29.99 19.06 7.19
N ARG A 468 -29.51 17.88 6.76
CA ARG A 468 -30.40 16.71 6.63
C ARG A 468 -29.69 15.37 6.92
N ASP A 469 -30.28 14.70 7.90
CA ASP A 469 -30.14 13.34 8.36
C ASP A 469 -30.08 12.29 7.23
N TRP A 470 -29.11 11.38 7.35
CA TRP A 470 -29.06 10.14 6.58
C TRP A 470 -29.88 9.06 7.29
N LYS A 471 -31.08 8.79 6.79
CA LYS A 471 -31.81 7.54 7.04
C LYS A 471 -31.64 6.60 5.84
N ASN A 472 -31.22 5.40 6.17
CA ASN A 472 -31.12 4.21 5.34
C ASN A 472 -32.54 3.72 4.95
N PRO A 473 -32.83 3.30 3.73
CA PRO A 473 -34.01 2.48 3.47
C PRO A 473 -33.63 1.03 3.20
N GLU A 474 -34.32 0.20 3.95
CA GLU A 474 -34.41 -1.25 3.85
C GLU A 474 -35.09 -1.71 2.56
N THR A 475 -34.69 -2.91 2.18
CA THR A 475 -35.24 -3.89 1.26
C THR A 475 -36.77 -3.88 1.05
N GLU A 476 -37.21 -3.96 -0.21
CA GLU A 476 -38.38 -4.72 -0.60
C GLU A 476 -38.30 -5.11 -2.09
N ASP A 477 -38.52 -6.38 -2.33
CA ASP A 477 -38.71 -7.05 -3.61
C ASP A 477 -40.12 -6.73 -4.16
N PRO A 478 -40.33 -6.62 -5.45
CA PRO A 478 -41.60 -7.10 -5.98
C PRO A 478 -41.51 -7.99 -7.21
N ALA A 479 -42.34 -8.99 -7.16
CA ALA A 479 -42.68 -9.92 -8.21
C ALA A 479 -43.62 -9.35 -9.28
N GLU A 480 -43.43 -9.90 -10.50
CA GLU A 480 -44.40 -10.17 -11.58
C GLU A 480 -45.46 -9.13 -12.04
N LYS A 481 -45.43 -8.85 -13.34
CA LYS A 481 -46.42 -9.23 -14.38
C LYS A 481 -46.17 -8.52 -15.71
N GLN A 482 -45.95 -9.28 -16.73
CA GLN A 482 -46.58 -9.54 -18.03
C GLN A 482 -47.22 -8.38 -18.84
N ASP A 483 -46.88 -8.52 -20.16
CA ASP A 483 -47.67 -8.30 -21.38
C ASP A 483 -47.54 -6.97 -22.16
N GLY A 484 -47.05 -7.16 -23.43
CA GLY A 484 -47.85 -6.67 -24.53
C GLY A 484 -47.17 -5.81 -25.60
N LYS A 485 -46.77 -6.48 -26.73
CA LYS A 485 -46.92 -6.02 -28.12
C LYS A 485 -46.05 -4.92 -28.71
N ASP A 486 -45.28 -5.38 -29.72
CA ASP A 486 -44.84 -4.62 -30.91
C ASP A 486 -45.98 -3.90 -31.66
N PRO A 487 -45.69 -2.86 -32.43
CA PRO A 487 -45.60 -3.13 -33.87
C PRO A 487 -44.52 -2.35 -34.66
N GLU A 488 -44.14 -2.99 -35.74
CA GLU A 488 -43.40 -2.54 -36.92
C GLU A 488 -43.84 -1.18 -37.51
N ALA A 489 -42.91 -0.44 -38.11
CA ALA A 489 -43.19 0.44 -39.23
C ALA A 489 -41.95 0.70 -40.08
N GLU A 490 -42.17 0.51 -41.33
CA GLU A 490 -41.34 0.45 -42.52
C GLU A 490 -40.57 1.73 -42.86
N ALA A 491 -39.49 1.51 -43.63
CA ALA A 491 -38.73 2.52 -44.37
C ALA A 491 -39.44 2.96 -45.64
N PRO A 492 -39.11 4.12 -46.23
CA PRO A 492 -39.26 4.31 -47.66
C PRO A 492 -37.94 4.45 -48.38
N VAL A 493 -37.87 3.70 -49.47
CA VAL A 493 -36.90 3.72 -50.55
C VAL A 493 -37.14 4.94 -51.44
N VAL A 494 -36.10 5.69 -51.80
CA VAL A 494 -36.10 6.60 -52.95
C VAL A 494 -34.94 6.24 -53.89
N LYS A 495 -35.32 5.92 -55.12
CA LYS A 495 -34.44 5.70 -56.28
C LYS A 495 -34.07 7.05 -56.94
N GLY A 496 -32.85 7.11 -57.49
CA GLY A 496 -32.68 7.90 -58.68
C GLY A 496 -31.32 8.53 -58.94
N GLN A 497 -30.60 7.91 -59.83
CA GLN A 497 -29.82 8.46 -60.92
C GLN A 497 -28.31 8.62 -60.81
N SER A 498 -27.69 7.82 -61.69
CA SER A 498 -26.30 7.75 -62.10
C SER A 498 -25.77 9.03 -62.74
N LYS A 499 -24.53 9.41 -62.41
CA LYS A 499 -23.61 10.05 -63.37
C LYS A 499 -22.19 9.57 -63.08
N ASP A 500 -21.55 9.16 -64.15
CA ASP A 500 -20.20 8.71 -64.30
C ASP A 500 -19.21 9.71 -63.73
N GLN A 501 -18.36 9.25 -62.78
CA GLN A 501 -17.12 9.91 -62.46
C GLN A 501 -16.04 8.85 -62.28
N GLU A 502 -14.95 9.09 -62.99
CA GLU A 502 -13.71 8.33 -62.97
C GLU A 502 -13.27 8.03 -61.53
N SER A 503 -12.93 6.79 -61.26
CA SER A 503 -12.47 6.32 -59.99
C SER A 503 -11.06 6.86 -59.66
N GLU A 504 -10.98 7.95 -58.91
CA GLU A 504 -9.73 8.31 -58.23
C GLU A 504 -9.41 7.24 -57.17
N ASP A 505 -8.14 6.86 -57.12
CA ASP A 505 -7.60 5.91 -56.14
C ASP A 505 -7.99 6.33 -54.70
N PRO A 506 -8.73 5.50 -53.94
CA PRO A 506 -9.21 5.83 -52.62
C PRO A 506 -8.09 6.21 -51.64
N ASP A 507 -6.87 5.71 -51.83
CA ASP A 507 -5.74 6.00 -50.98
C ASP A 507 -5.08 7.36 -51.31
N ALA A 508 -5.18 7.79 -52.58
CA ALA A 508 -4.73 9.13 -53.00
C ALA A 508 -5.68 10.24 -52.49
N VAL A 509 -6.99 9.97 -52.47
CA VAL A 509 -8.00 10.90 -51.90
C VAL A 509 -7.82 11.05 -50.40
N LYS A 510 -7.66 9.95 -49.67
CA LYS A 510 -7.40 9.98 -48.23
C LYS A 510 -6.08 10.68 -47.89
N SER A 511 -5.05 10.52 -48.72
CA SER A 511 -3.75 11.19 -48.52
C SER A 511 -3.86 12.70 -48.74
N ARG A 512 -4.64 13.15 -49.70
CA ARG A 512 -4.90 14.58 -49.96
C ARG A 512 -5.73 15.20 -48.84
N GLU A 513 -6.80 14.55 -48.42
CA GLU A 513 -7.61 15.02 -47.27
C GLU A 513 -6.79 15.11 -45.99
N ARG A 514 -5.94 14.12 -45.71
CA ARG A 514 -5.02 14.14 -44.57
C ARG A 514 -4.05 15.32 -44.62
N THR A 515 -3.51 15.65 -45.80
CA THR A 515 -2.57 16.77 -45.98
C THR A 515 -3.25 18.11 -45.79
N VAL A 516 -4.46 18.30 -46.34
CA VAL A 516 -5.26 19.52 -46.17
C VAL A 516 -5.64 19.72 -44.68
N ARG A 517 -6.02 18.65 -44.01
CA ARG A 517 -6.37 18.66 -42.59
C ARG A 517 -5.16 19.04 -41.72
N LEU A 518 -3.96 18.51 -41.99
CA LEU A 518 -2.72 18.87 -41.31
C LEU A 518 -2.33 20.35 -41.52
N GLN A 519 -2.51 20.90 -42.72
CA GLN A 519 -2.22 22.33 -42.99
C GLN A 519 -3.20 23.27 -42.27
N ALA A 520 -4.47 22.91 -42.20
CA ALA A 520 -5.48 23.66 -41.47
C ALA A 520 -5.16 23.67 -39.96
N MET A 521 -4.68 22.54 -39.44
CA MET A 521 -4.26 22.40 -38.04
C MET A 521 -3.04 23.26 -37.71
N GLU A 522 -2.00 23.22 -38.53
CA GLU A 522 -0.80 24.06 -38.36
C GLU A 522 -1.17 25.55 -38.32
N ALA A 523 -2.10 25.95 -39.21
CA ALA A 523 -2.59 27.32 -39.22
C ALA A 523 -3.42 27.71 -38.00
N ALA A 524 -4.22 26.80 -37.43
CA ALA A 524 -5.03 27.03 -36.25
C ALA A 524 -4.15 27.17 -34.98
N ILE A 525 -3.14 26.32 -34.81
CA ILE A 525 -2.22 26.37 -33.70
C ILE A 525 -1.35 27.62 -33.74
N ASN A 526 -0.80 27.96 -34.93
CA ASN A 526 -0.02 29.15 -35.10
C ASN A 526 -0.83 30.44 -34.87
N ARG A 527 -2.15 30.42 -35.15
CA ARG A 527 -3.07 31.53 -34.86
C ARG A 527 -3.33 31.71 -33.37
N ARG A 528 -3.42 30.63 -32.61
CA ARG A 528 -3.77 30.64 -31.15
C ARG A 528 -2.56 30.84 -30.25
N TYR A 529 -1.40 30.34 -30.65
CA TYR A 529 -0.20 30.30 -29.78
C TYR A 529 1.03 30.99 -30.35
N GLY A 530 0.92 31.64 -31.50
CA GLY A 530 2.00 32.34 -32.21
C GLY A 530 2.69 31.50 -33.27
N THR A 531 3.21 32.19 -34.33
CA THR A 531 3.93 31.57 -35.45
C THR A 531 5.20 30.87 -34.96
N GLY A 532 5.39 29.61 -35.35
CA GLY A 532 6.56 28.81 -34.95
C GLY A 532 6.35 27.87 -33.78
N THR A 533 5.10 27.71 -33.30
CA THR A 533 4.76 26.78 -32.23
C THR A 533 4.80 25.30 -32.68
N VAL A 534 4.67 25.04 -33.98
CA VAL A 534 4.71 23.69 -34.57
C VAL A 534 5.89 23.56 -35.50
N TYR A 535 6.72 22.52 -35.29
CA TYR A 535 7.79 22.14 -36.20
C TYR A 535 7.49 20.77 -36.81
N ARG A 536 7.63 20.65 -38.13
CA ARG A 536 7.57 19.35 -38.82
C ARG A 536 8.87 18.59 -38.51
N GLY A 537 8.81 17.54 -37.75
CA GLY A 537 9.92 16.59 -37.60
C GLY A 537 10.07 15.76 -38.87
N SER A 538 11.23 15.77 -39.52
CA SER A 538 11.58 14.78 -40.55
C SER A 538 11.88 13.47 -39.89
N VAL A 539 11.09 12.42 -40.15
CA VAL A 539 11.44 11.04 -39.85
C VAL A 539 12.46 10.61 -40.89
N GLU A 540 13.74 10.63 -40.55
CA GLU A 540 14.75 9.92 -41.31
C GLU A 540 14.51 8.42 -41.13
N THR A 541 13.97 7.78 -42.14
CA THR A 541 13.99 6.32 -42.29
C THR A 541 15.41 5.91 -42.61
N GLY A 542 16.19 5.61 -41.58
CA GLY A 542 17.53 5.04 -41.74
C GLY A 542 17.44 3.61 -42.21
N SER A 543 17.69 3.38 -43.48
CA SER A 543 18.15 2.11 -44.03
C SER A 543 19.66 2.17 -44.22
N SER A 544 20.33 1.08 -43.89
CA SER A 544 21.66 0.64 -44.29
C SER A 544 22.79 0.83 -43.27
N SER A 545 23.08 -0.28 -42.60
CA SER A 545 24.32 -1.10 -42.59
C SER A 545 25.60 -0.43 -43.06
N GLU A 546 26.61 -0.75 -42.29
CA GLU A 546 28.03 -0.93 -42.59
C GLU A 546 28.99 0.25 -42.44
N LYS A 547 30.00 -0.06 -41.66
CA LYS A 547 31.41 0.40 -41.68
C LYS A 547 31.73 1.71 -40.93
N ARG A 548 32.36 1.55 -39.76
CA ARG A 548 33.79 1.84 -39.60
C ARG A 548 34.31 1.38 -38.24
N LYS A 549 35.15 0.37 -38.29
CA LYS A 549 36.27 0.16 -37.38
C LYS A 549 37.41 1.14 -37.76
N GLN A 550 38.25 1.41 -36.76
CA GLN A 550 39.58 2.08 -36.77
C GLN A 550 39.48 3.59 -36.50
N ASP A 551 40.03 4.05 -35.40
CA ASP A 551 41.41 4.24 -34.95
C ASP A 551 41.36 4.79 -33.53
N SER A 552 41.97 4.11 -32.59
CA SER A 552 43.29 4.19 -32.01
C SER A 552 43.64 5.52 -31.32
N ALA A 553 43.91 5.36 -30.03
CA ALA A 553 45.10 5.79 -29.27
C ALA A 553 45.38 7.31 -29.16
N ASP A 554 45.79 7.65 -27.94
CA ASP A 554 46.55 8.81 -27.48
C ASP A 554 45.80 10.12 -27.20
N ILE A 555 45.45 10.38 -25.98
CA ILE A 555 46.17 11.16 -24.93
C ILE A 555 45.41 10.99 -23.62
#